data_bcfdc7f5c6ed955d32c8921e21e7e54d
#
_entry.id   bcfdc7f5c6ed955d32c8921e21e7e54d
#
_cell.length_a   1.000
_cell.length_b   1.000
_cell.length_c   1.000
_cell.angle_alpha   90.00
_cell.angle_beta   90.00
_cell.angle_gamma   90.00
#
_symmetry.space_group_name_H-M   'P 1'
#
loop_
_entity.id
_entity.type
_entity.pdbx_description
1 polymer ?
#
loop_
_entity_poly.entity_id
_entity_poly.type
_entity_poly.pdbx_seq_one_letter_code
_entity_poly.pdbx_strand_id
1 'polypeptide(L)'
;MANPTVTARRAPAGPPGRRGPRAGQLLGVLLTGQFMALLDVFIVNVAAPTIRTDLHASGAGLQMIVAGYTISYAVLLITGARTGDLWGHRRAFLAGLTVFTAASLACGLAGSTGQLTAFRLVQGAGSALMIPQVLSLIQRNFSGERRVRALGVYAAVLATGAATGQSLGGLLVSADLFGTGWRPAFLVNVPIGLVLLVLVPRVVPRDPEGAAERRRGLDLPGLVTLGAAVTLLTVPLVLGQEEGWPAWGWVCLGLSVVLCVVFAVLETRLARRGGAPLVSSRVLRAPGMLRSVAVIGVAMALNAGFLFAIALHLQSGLGLSALHTGLTFSAAAVSFGGTGLTWRRLPARAHAWLAPGGLIVAGASFAAIGLLLRDGQQHEPAFLVALFGVGLGLGASFSPTLTLALGQVRPEDAADASGLLATVTQLGQLIGVASFGTLFLGRLSAAHSSAHAVAVTSAALAATAAAGALVAVLRRRRA
;
A
#
# COMPACT_ATOMS: atom_id res chain seq x y z
N MET A 1 31.96 -63.14 -5.38
CA MET A 1 31.12 -62.05 -5.90
C MET A 1 31.10 -60.93 -4.87
N ALA A 2 31.89 -59.90 -5.06
CA ALA A 2 32.09 -58.80 -4.14
C ALA A 2 31.11 -57.67 -4.47
N ASN A 3 30.40 -57.21 -3.46
CA ASN A 3 29.40 -56.13 -3.53
C ASN A 3 30.10 -54.77 -3.42
N PRO A 4 29.99 -53.81 -4.33
CA PRO A 4 30.63 -52.51 -4.19
C PRO A 4 29.76 -51.58 -3.31
N THR A 5 30.29 -51.28 -2.12
CA THR A 5 29.79 -50.24 -1.23
C THR A 5 29.93 -48.86 -1.89
N VAL A 6 28.80 -48.28 -2.25
CA VAL A 6 28.71 -46.88 -2.72
C VAL A 6 28.93 -45.95 -1.51
N THR A 7 30.13 -45.41 -1.41
CA THR A 7 30.45 -44.31 -0.46
C THR A 7 29.78 -43.03 -0.91
N ALA A 8 28.72 -42.60 -0.21
CA ALA A 8 28.10 -41.30 -0.38
C ALA A 8 29.13 -40.19 -0.11
N ARG A 9 29.60 -39.49 -1.14
CA ARG A 9 30.39 -38.30 -1.04
C ARG A 9 29.58 -37.20 -0.28
N ARG A 10 29.96 -36.93 0.95
CA ARG A 10 29.52 -35.73 1.66
C ARG A 10 29.90 -34.51 0.85
N ALA A 11 28.90 -33.72 0.47
CA ALA A 11 29.14 -32.41 -0.12
C ALA A 11 29.99 -31.55 0.82
N PRO A 12 30.98 -30.80 0.31
CA PRO A 12 31.82 -29.93 1.15
C PRO A 12 30.97 -28.91 1.89
N ALA A 13 31.17 -28.83 3.21
CA ALA A 13 30.58 -27.80 4.03
C ALA A 13 31.01 -26.44 3.46
N GLY A 14 30.06 -25.61 3.07
CA GLY A 14 30.31 -24.27 2.58
C GLY A 14 31.05 -23.43 3.64
N PRO A 15 31.81 -22.39 3.24
CA PRO A 15 32.62 -21.59 4.16
C PRO A 15 31.75 -21.02 5.30
N PRO A 16 32.32 -20.88 6.53
CA PRO A 16 31.60 -20.37 7.68
C PRO A 16 31.07 -18.97 7.39
N GLY A 17 29.73 -18.86 7.37
CA GLY A 17 29.02 -17.66 6.96
C GLY A 17 29.50 -16.43 7.70
N ARG A 18 29.88 -15.39 6.98
CA ARG A 18 29.86 -14.02 7.48
C ARG A 18 28.53 -13.84 8.22
N ARG A 19 28.58 -13.46 9.49
CA ARG A 19 27.40 -13.14 10.28
C ARG A 19 26.59 -12.06 9.53
N GLY A 20 25.61 -12.48 8.77
CA GLY A 20 24.69 -11.57 8.09
C GLY A 20 23.97 -10.69 9.13
N PRO A 21 23.50 -9.52 8.74
CA PRO A 21 22.75 -8.63 9.63
C PRO A 21 21.64 -9.44 10.30
N ARG A 22 21.42 -9.21 11.60
CA ARG A 22 20.35 -9.90 12.32
C ARG A 22 19.05 -9.66 11.58
N ALA A 23 18.36 -10.72 11.19
CA ALA A 23 17.16 -10.65 10.33
C ALA A 23 16.12 -9.62 10.83
N GLY A 24 16.03 -9.43 12.15
CA GLY A 24 15.19 -8.40 12.75
C GLY A 24 15.63 -6.96 12.43
N GLN A 25 16.92 -6.68 12.35
CA GLN A 25 17.43 -5.34 12.01
C GLN A 25 17.12 -4.99 10.54
N LEU A 26 17.30 -5.96 9.64
CA LEU A 26 16.94 -5.79 8.22
C LEU A 26 15.46 -5.48 8.07
N LEU A 27 14.58 -6.28 8.69
CA LEU A 27 13.16 -6.07 8.65
C LEU A 27 12.77 -4.72 9.25
N GLY A 28 13.33 -4.36 10.41
CA GLY A 28 13.08 -3.08 11.06
C GLY A 28 13.42 -1.89 10.16
N VAL A 29 14.61 -1.89 9.54
CA VAL A 29 15.05 -0.82 8.62
C VAL A 29 14.11 -0.68 7.43
N LEU A 30 13.74 -1.79 6.78
CA LEU A 30 12.83 -1.77 5.62
C LEU A 30 11.43 -1.26 6.00
N LEU A 31 10.90 -1.76 7.12
CA LEU A 31 9.56 -1.40 7.58
C LEU A 31 9.48 0.02 8.16
N THR A 32 10.56 0.55 8.71
CA THR A 32 10.60 1.97 9.11
C THR A 32 10.52 2.89 7.89
N GLY A 33 11.18 2.55 6.78
CA GLY A 33 11.02 3.29 5.51
C GLY A 33 9.60 3.21 4.96
N GLN A 34 8.97 2.04 4.99
CA GLN A 34 7.57 1.85 4.61
C GLN A 34 6.63 2.67 5.49
N PHE A 35 6.83 2.60 6.80
CA PHE A 35 6.02 3.32 7.78
C PHE A 35 6.14 4.84 7.62
N MET A 36 7.36 5.36 7.42
CA MET A 36 7.63 6.78 7.21
C MET A 36 6.84 7.33 6.00
N ALA A 37 6.81 6.60 4.89
CA ALA A 37 6.04 7.01 3.72
C ALA A 37 4.52 6.96 3.96
N LEU A 38 4.03 5.97 4.72
CA LEU A 38 2.62 5.91 5.10
C LEU A 38 2.22 7.04 6.06
N LEU A 39 3.07 7.30 7.06
CA LEU A 39 2.87 8.39 7.99
C LEU A 39 2.74 9.72 7.24
N ASP A 40 3.61 9.98 6.27
CA ASP A 40 3.61 11.21 5.48
C ASP A 40 2.31 11.43 4.69
N VAL A 41 1.71 10.37 4.15
CA VAL A 41 0.42 10.45 3.44
C VAL A 41 -0.70 10.96 4.35
N PHE A 42 -0.73 10.52 5.60
CA PHE A 42 -1.83 10.81 6.51
C PHE A 42 -1.59 12.07 7.36
N ILE A 43 -0.35 12.36 7.70
CA ILE A 43 0.01 13.51 8.54
C ILE A 43 -0.35 14.84 7.87
N VAL A 44 -0.22 14.94 6.54
CA VAL A 44 -0.53 16.16 5.79
C VAL A 44 -2.02 16.52 5.85
N ASN A 45 -2.91 15.52 5.96
CA ASN A 45 -4.35 15.78 6.07
C ASN A 45 -4.70 16.50 7.36
N VAL A 46 -4.01 16.19 8.45
CA VAL A 46 -4.18 16.86 9.74
C VAL A 46 -3.57 18.27 9.72
N ALA A 47 -2.46 18.44 9.01
CA ALA A 47 -1.80 19.73 8.84
C ALA A 47 -2.50 20.67 7.84
N ALA A 48 -3.41 20.15 7.00
CA ALA A 48 -4.03 20.89 5.90
C ALA A 48 -4.71 22.21 6.31
N PRO A 49 -5.51 22.30 7.40
CA PRO A 49 -6.10 23.57 7.81
C PRO A 49 -5.05 24.62 8.18
N THR A 50 -4.00 24.24 8.91
CA THR A 50 -2.92 25.14 9.32
C THR A 50 -2.07 25.59 8.12
N ILE A 51 -1.80 24.67 7.16
CA ILE A 51 -1.14 25.01 5.89
C ILE A 51 -1.96 26.04 5.11
N ARG A 52 -3.28 25.85 5.05
CA ARG A 52 -4.18 26.77 4.34
C ARG A 52 -4.10 28.20 4.89
N THR A 53 -4.10 28.33 6.20
CA THR A 53 -4.05 29.66 6.86
C THR A 53 -2.67 30.31 6.73
N ASP A 54 -1.59 29.55 6.96
CA ASP A 54 -0.21 30.07 6.94
C ASP A 54 0.27 30.45 5.53
N LEU A 55 -0.02 29.65 4.53
CA LEU A 55 0.39 29.89 3.13
C LEU A 55 -0.69 30.61 2.30
N HIS A 56 -1.81 31.03 2.91
CA HIS A 56 -2.96 31.63 2.22
C HIS A 56 -3.40 30.80 1.00
N ALA A 57 -3.37 29.46 1.13
CA ALA A 57 -3.65 28.55 0.04
C ALA A 57 -5.12 28.58 -0.37
N SER A 58 -5.37 28.68 -1.69
CA SER A 58 -6.70 28.46 -2.25
C SER A 58 -7.15 27.02 -2.03
N GLY A 59 -8.46 26.72 -2.17
CA GLY A 59 -8.97 25.34 -2.09
C GLY A 59 -8.24 24.40 -3.05
N ALA A 60 -8.11 24.80 -4.32
CA ALA A 60 -7.37 24.04 -5.33
C ALA A 60 -5.87 23.86 -4.98
N GLY A 61 -5.24 24.94 -4.44
CA GLY A 61 -3.84 24.87 -4.01
C GLY A 61 -3.62 23.88 -2.86
N LEU A 62 -4.49 23.91 -1.85
CA LEU A 62 -4.44 22.97 -0.73
C LEU A 62 -4.64 21.53 -1.20
N GLN A 63 -5.59 21.32 -2.10
CA GLN A 63 -5.86 20.03 -2.70
C GLN A 63 -4.64 19.49 -3.46
N MET A 64 -3.96 20.34 -4.24
CA MET A 64 -2.75 19.95 -4.95
C MET A 64 -1.58 19.62 -4.00
N ILE A 65 -1.47 20.26 -2.85
CA ILE A 65 -0.49 19.90 -1.81
C ILE A 65 -0.75 18.47 -1.30
N VAL A 66 -2.00 18.16 -0.97
CA VAL A 66 -2.38 16.84 -0.44
C VAL A 66 -2.26 15.77 -1.53
N ALA A 67 -2.83 16.03 -2.70
CA ALA A 67 -2.92 15.09 -3.81
C ALA A 67 -1.60 14.90 -4.57
N GLY A 68 -0.75 15.94 -4.64
CA GLY A 68 0.47 15.93 -5.47
C GLY A 68 1.40 14.77 -5.14
N TYR A 69 1.58 14.46 -3.87
CA TYR A 69 2.31 13.26 -3.43
C TYR A 69 1.69 11.98 -4.00
N THR A 70 0.39 11.79 -3.81
CA THR A 70 -0.32 10.57 -4.21
C THR A 70 -0.32 10.40 -5.73
N ILE A 71 -0.52 11.49 -6.48
CA ILE A 71 -0.48 11.48 -7.94
C ILE A 71 0.91 11.05 -8.42
N SER A 72 1.97 11.75 -7.98
CA SER A 72 3.34 11.43 -8.39
C SER A 72 3.74 10.01 -7.99
N TYR A 73 3.39 9.61 -6.77
CA TYR A 73 3.62 8.25 -6.27
C TYR A 73 2.94 7.19 -7.15
N ALA A 74 1.65 7.34 -7.45
CA ALA A 74 0.90 6.38 -8.25
C ALA A 74 1.43 6.26 -9.68
N VAL A 75 1.72 7.40 -10.32
CA VAL A 75 2.24 7.47 -11.70
C VAL A 75 3.60 6.79 -11.81
N LEU A 76 4.49 7.04 -10.85
CA LEU A 76 5.86 6.54 -10.88
C LEU A 76 6.08 5.20 -10.20
N LEU A 77 5.04 4.63 -9.57
CA LEU A 77 5.13 3.39 -8.79
C LEU A 77 5.71 2.22 -9.61
N ILE A 78 5.23 2.05 -10.83
CA ILE A 78 5.65 0.97 -11.73
C ILE A 78 7.08 1.18 -12.21
N THR A 79 7.42 2.43 -12.57
CA THR A 79 8.80 2.82 -12.92
C THR A 79 9.74 2.55 -11.75
N GLY A 80 9.31 2.91 -10.53
CA GLY A 80 10.08 2.66 -9.32
C GLY A 80 10.31 1.18 -9.06
N ALA A 81 9.30 0.34 -9.23
CA ALA A 81 9.44 -1.10 -9.09
C ALA A 81 10.49 -1.66 -10.07
N ARG A 82 10.43 -1.26 -11.34
CA ARG A 82 11.38 -1.67 -12.39
C ARG A 82 12.79 -1.13 -12.19
N THR A 83 12.92 0.05 -11.60
CA THR A 83 14.24 0.61 -11.27
C THR A 83 15.02 -0.32 -10.34
N GLY A 84 14.35 -1.01 -9.41
CA GLY A 84 14.97 -2.02 -8.56
C GLY A 84 15.51 -3.22 -9.32
N ASP A 85 14.82 -3.66 -10.37
CA ASP A 85 15.29 -4.76 -11.22
C ASP A 85 16.54 -4.37 -12.07
N LEU A 86 16.63 -3.08 -12.46
CA LEU A 86 17.71 -2.56 -13.32
C LEU A 86 18.95 -2.15 -12.52
N TRP A 87 18.78 -1.40 -11.44
CA TRP A 87 19.89 -0.81 -10.68
C TRP A 87 20.23 -1.60 -9.41
N GLY A 88 19.36 -2.55 -9.03
CA GLY A 88 19.39 -3.27 -7.78
C GLY A 88 18.45 -2.65 -6.73
N HIS A 89 17.77 -3.52 -5.99
CA HIS A 89 16.74 -3.09 -5.04
C HIS A 89 17.28 -2.24 -3.89
N ARG A 90 18.48 -2.55 -3.38
CA ARG A 90 19.12 -1.74 -2.35
C ARG A 90 19.45 -0.33 -2.84
N ARG A 91 19.98 -0.19 -4.05
CA ARG A 91 20.32 1.11 -4.64
C ARG A 91 19.06 1.93 -4.91
N ALA A 92 18.03 1.32 -5.49
CA ALA A 92 16.74 1.96 -5.74
C ALA A 92 16.06 2.41 -4.43
N PHE A 93 16.11 1.58 -3.38
CA PHE A 93 15.62 1.95 -2.05
C PHE A 93 16.37 3.17 -1.48
N LEU A 94 17.70 3.16 -1.55
CA LEU A 94 18.54 4.29 -1.07
C LEU A 94 18.27 5.58 -1.86
N ALA A 95 18.18 5.49 -3.19
CA ALA A 95 17.88 6.64 -4.03
C ALA A 95 16.50 7.23 -3.69
N GLY A 96 15.47 6.38 -3.58
CA GLY A 96 14.14 6.80 -3.18
C GLY A 96 14.11 7.42 -1.79
N LEU A 97 14.79 6.82 -0.82
CA LEU A 97 14.92 7.32 0.54
C LEU A 97 15.63 8.70 0.58
N THR A 98 16.69 8.89 -0.21
CA THR A 98 17.39 10.17 -0.31
C THR A 98 16.47 11.25 -0.87
N VAL A 99 15.80 10.96 -1.99
CA VAL A 99 14.85 11.90 -2.62
C VAL A 99 13.71 12.24 -1.66
N PHE A 100 13.12 11.23 -1.02
CA PHE A 100 12.04 11.43 -0.06
C PHE A 100 12.46 12.30 1.13
N THR A 101 13.62 12.02 1.73
CA THR A 101 14.14 12.76 2.89
C THR A 101 14.47 14.21 2.53
N ALA A 102 15.13 14.44 1.39
CA ALA A 102 15.45 15.78 0.90
C ALA A 102 14.17 16.58 0.56
N ALA A 103 13.20 15.94 -0.09
CA ALA A 103 11.92 16.57 -0.39
C ALA A 103 11.10 16.85 0.88
N SER A 104 11.16 15.98 1.91
CA SER A 104 10.53 16.24 3.21
C SER A 104 11.13 17.48 3.90
N LEU A 105 12.46 17.62 3.85
CA LEU A 105 13.12 18.84 4.35
C LEU A 105 12.65 20.07 3.57
N ALA A 106 12.62 19.99 2.23
CA ALA A 106 12.16 21.07 1.37
C ALA A 106 10.68 21.43 1.64
N CYS A 107 9.80 20.44 1.86
CA CYS A 107 8.42 20.68 2.28
C CYS A 107 8.34 21.45 3.59
N GLY A 108 9.13 21.08 4.61
CA GLY A 108 9.17 21.77 5.90
C GLY A 108 9.73 23.21 5.82
N LEU A 109 10.47 23.53 4.77
CA LEU A 109 11.05 24.87 4.52
C LEU A 109 10.25 25.69 3.49
N ALA A 110 9.15 25.15 2.96
CA ALA A 110 8.36 25.82 1.92
C ALA A 110 7.75 27.15 2.44
N GLY A 111 7.88 28.20 1.64
CA GLY A 111 7.34 29.52 1.89
C GLY A 111 6.13 29.87 1.01
N SER A 112 5.69 28.98 0.12
CA SER A 112 4.51 29.21 -0.73
C SER A 112 3.82 27.90 -1.10
N THR A 113 2.53 27.99 -1.44
CA THR A 113 1.70 26.87 -1.92
C THR A 113 2.34 26.17 -3.13
N GLY A 114 2.88 26.93 -4.09
CA GLY A 114 3.52 26.38 -5.28
C GLY A 114 4.79 25.58 -4.96
N GLN A 115 5.65 26.10 -4.06
CA GLN A 115 6.84 25.38 -3.61
C GLN A 115 6.46 24.08 -2.89
N LEU A 116 5.50 24.15 -1.96
CA LEU A 116 5.07 22.97 -1.22
C LEU A 116 4.49 21.90 -2.16
N THR A 117 3.66 22.30 -3.12
CA THR A 117 3.12 21.37 -4.15
C THR A 117 4.23 20.71 -4.96
N ALA A 118 5.21 21.50 -5.44
CA ALA A 118 6.34 20.96 -6.21
C ALA A 118 7.16 19.96 -5.39
N PHE A 119 7.44 20.28 -4.13
CA PHE A 119 8.19 19.38 -3.24
C PHE A 119 7.38 18.11 -2.88
N ARG A 120 6.06 18.20 -2.76
CA ARG A 120 5.17 17.04 -2.59
C ARG A 120 5.21 16.08 -3.79
N LEU A 121 5.25 16.62 -5.02
CA LEU A 121 5.44 15.80 -6.23
C LEU A 121 6.79 15.06 -6.20
N VAL A 122 7.88 15.74 -5.84
CA VAL A 122 9.22 15.14 -5.71
C VAL A 122 9.24 14.09 -4.60
N GLN A 123 8.59 14.35 -3.47
CA GLN A 123 8.50 13.44 -2.34
C GLN A 123 7.75 12.14 -2.73
N GLY A 124 6.64 12.27 -3.48
CA GLY A 124 5.90 11.14 -4.04
C GLY A 124 6.74 10.30 -5.00
N ALA A 125 7.58 10.94 -5.84
CA ALA A 125 8.53 10.24 -6.70
C ALA A 125 9.57 9.45 -5.90
N GLY A 126 10.09 10.04 -4.80
CA GLY A 126 10.98 9.33 -3.87
C GLY A 126 10.33 8.08 -3.27
N SER A 127 9.08 8.19 -2.83
CA SER A 127 8.30 7.04 -2.33
C SER A 127 8.07 5.99 -3.41
N ALA A 128 7.78 6.38 -4.64
CA ALA A 128 7.58 5.46 -5.75
C ALA A 128 8.83 4.61 -6.04
N LEU A 129 10.02 5.17 -5.84
CA LEU A 129 11.28 4.43 -5.94
C LEU A 129 11.52 3.51 -4.75
N MET A 130 11.17 3.95 -3.52
CA MET A 130 11.51 3.28 -2.27
C MET A 130 10.57 2.11 -1.95
N ILE A 131 9.26 2.34 -1.99
CA ILE A 131 8.24 1.45 -1.45
C ILE A 131 8.21 0.06 -2.12
N PRO A 132 8.25 -0.07 -3.46
CA PRO A 132 8.24 -1.39 -4.10
C PRO A 132 9.44 -2.26 -3.71
N GLN A 133 10.55 -1.63 -3.34
CA GLN A 133 11.78 -2.34 -2.97
C GLN A 133 11.63 -3.04 -1.61
N VAL A 134 10.79 -2.55 -0.71
CA VAL A 134 10.57 -3.15 0.62
C VAL A 134 10.11 -4.61 0.48
N LEU A 135 9.05 -4.85 -0.30
CA LEU A 135 8.53 -6.20 -0.51
C LEU A 135 9.53 -7.10 -1.24
N SER A 136 10.21 -6.56 -2.28
CA SER A 136 11.24 -7.28 -3.03
C SER A 136 12.43 -7.67 -2.14
N LEU A 137 12.90 -6.76 -1.28
CA LEU A 137 14.00 -7.04 -0.34
C LEU A 137 13.58 -8.05 0.74
N ILE A 138 12.33 -8.00 1.23
CA ILE A 138 11.79 -9.04 2.13
C ILE A 138 11.82 -10.41 1.43
N GLN A 139 11.34 -10.50 0.19
CA GLN A 139 11.30 -11.74 -0.57
C GLN A 139 12.68 -12.36 -0.81
N ARG A 140 13.68 -11.52 -1.08
CA ARG A 140 15.06 -11.95 -1.37
C ARG A 140 15.84 -12.38 -0.12
N ASN A 141 15.56 -11.77 1.02
CA ASN A 141 16.38 -11.96 2.23
C ASN A 141 15.74 -12.88 3.27
N PHE A 142 14.45 -13.21 3.14
CA PHE A 142 13.73 -14.09 4.06
C PHE A 142 13.20 -15.31 3.33
N SER A 143 13.24 -16.48 3.96
CA SER A 143 12.73 -17.75 3.43
C SER A 143 11.91 -18.50 4.49
N GLY A 144 11.09 -19.45 4.05
CA GLY A 144 10.29 -20.29 4.93
C GLY A 144 9.43 -19.51 5.93
N GLU A 145 9.41 -19.92 7.18
CA GLU A 145 8.63 -19.29 8.25
C GLU A 145 9.05 -17.85 8.55
N ARG A 146 10.35 -17.53 8.39
CA ARG A 146 10.85 -16.16 8.59
C ARG A 146 10.24 -15.18 7.57
N ARG A 147 10.06 -15.62 6.32
CA ARG A 147 9.38 -14.82 5.27
C ARG A 147 7.93 -14.56 5.64
N VAL A 148 7.23 -15.57 6.11
CA VAL A 148 5.83 -15.42 6.52
C VAL A 148 5.67 -14.43 7.66
N ARG A 149 6.54 -14.55 8.68
CA ARG A 149 6.54 -13.60 9.80
C ARG A 149 6.84 -12.17 9.32
N ALA A 150 7.83 -12.01 8.44
CA ALA A 150 8.18 -10.71 7.87
C ALA A 150 7.01 -10.08 7.09
N LEU A 151 6.30 -10.87 6.27
CA LEU A 151 5.12 -10.42 5.53
C LEU A 151 3.94 -10.11 6.47
N GLY A 152 3.79 -10.85 7.57
CA GLY A 152 2.79 -10.53 8.59
C GLY A 152 3.06 -9.19 9.29
N VAL A 153 4.32 -8.91 9.64
CA VAL A 153 4.72 -7.61 10.22
C VAL A 153 4.57 -6.48 9.19
N TYR A 154 4.92 -6.71 7.92
CA TYR A 154 4.67 -5.78 6.83
C TYR A 154 3.18 -5.42 6.72
N ALA A 155 2.30 -6.42 6.75
CA ALA A 155 0.86 -6.22 6.74
C ALA A 155 0.37 -5.41 7.95
N ALA A 156 0.92 -5.66 9.15
CA ALA A 156 0.60 -4.90 10.34
C ALA A 156 1.02 -3.41 10.20
N VAL A 157 2.19 -3.14 9.63
CA VAL A 157 2.65 -1.76 9.35
C VAL A 157 1.71 -1.05 8.37
N LEU A 158 1.23 -1.74 7.32
CA LEU A 158 0.25 -1.16 6.39
C LEU A 158 -1.05 -0.80 7.10
N ALA A 159 -1.55 -1.66 7.98
CA ALA A 159 -2.80 -1.45 8.69
C ALA A 159 -2.72 -0.33 9.73
N THR A 160 -1.58 -0.22 10.44
CA THR A 160 -1.42 0.77 11.52
C THR A 160 -0.95 2.14 11.04
N GLY A 161 -0.33 2.20 9.85
CA GLY A 161 0.31 3.41 9.35
C GLY A 161 -0.64 4.61 9.25
N ALA A 162 -1.89 4.39 8.81
CA ALA A 162 -2.90 5.44 8.70
C ALA A 162 -3.28 6.02 10.07
N ALA A 163 -3.61 5.16 11.02
CA ALA A 163 -4.02 5.58 12.37
C ALA A 163 -2.88 6.31 13.09
N THR A 164 -1.66 5.74 13.02
CA THR A 164 -0.48 6.35 13.63
C THR A 164 -0.12 7.68 12.96
N GLY A 165 -0.22 7.77 11.63
CA GLY A 165 0.05 8.99 10.88
C GLY A 165 -0.89 10.14 11.27
N GLN A 166 -2.18 9.86 11.43
CA GLN A 166 -3.15 10.85 11.90
C GLN A 166 -2.89 11.28 13.35
N SER A 167 -2.63 10.31 14.25
CA SER A 167 -2.39 10.60 15.67
C SER A 167 -1.11 11.39 15.89
N LEU A 168 0.01 10.99 15.25
CA LEU A 168 1.26 11.73 15.30
C LEU A 168 1.16 13.09 14.63
N GLY A 169 0.42 13.19 13.52
CA GLY A 169 0.14 14.45 12.84
C GLY A 169 -0.59 15.43 13.74
N GLY A 170 -1.65 14.96 14.39
CA GLY A 170 -2.40 15.76 15.36
C GLY A 170 -1.53 16.25 16.52
N LEU A 171 -0.68 15.35 17.06
CA LEU A 171 0.24 15.69 18.14
C LEU A 171 1.28 16.75 17.69
N LEU A 172 1.92 16.55 16.54
CA LEU A 172 2.98 17.46 16.05
C LEU A 172 2.45 18.85 15.69
N VAL A 173 1.24 18.90 15.09
CA VAL A 173 0.59 20.18 14.75
C VAL A 173 0.10 20.89 15.99
N SER A 174 -0.53 20.17 16.95
CA SER A 174 -1.04 20.77 18.19
C SER A 174 0.06 21.19 19.15
N ALA A 175 1.21 20.51 19.14
CA ALA A 175 2.35 20.88 19.98
C ALA A 175 3.04 22.16 19.53
N ASP A 176 2.76 22.63 18.30
CA ASP A 176 3.31 23.86 17.70
C ASP A 176 4.80 24.08 18.03
N LEU A 177 5.61 23.04 17.81
CA LEU A 177 7.01 23.03 18.20
C LEU A 177 7.75 24.24 17.65
N PHE A 178 8.23 25.09 18.53
CA PHE A 178 8.97 26.32 18.25
C PHE A 178 8.18 27.37 17.44
N GLY A 179 6.85 27.36 17.47
CA GLY A 179 6.01 28.28 16.70
C GLY A 179 6.05 28.04 15.18
N THR A 180 6.39 26.79 14.77
CA THR A 180 6.57 26.45 13.35
C THR A 180 5.31 25.87 12.70
N GLY A 181 4.21 25.77 13.46
CA GLY A 181 2.89 25.34 12.99
C GLY A 181 2.89 23.95 12.37
N TRP A 182 2.59 23.85 11.08
CA TRP A 182 2.47 22.59 10.34
C TRP A 182 3.82 21.98 9.89
N ARG A 183 4.91 22.74 9.90
CA ARG A 183 6.22 22.32 9.35
C ARG A 183 6.79 21.06 10.00
N PRO A 184 6.63 20.79 11.33
CA PRO A 184 7.07 19.55 11.96
C PRO A 184 6.46 18.29 11.37
N ALA A 185 5.28 18.39 10.74
CA ALA A 185 4.65 17.26 10.05
C ALA A 185 5.52 16.69 8.90
N PHE A 186 6.29 17.53 8.24
CA PHE A 186 7.24 17.09 7.21
C PHE A 186 8.63 16.85 7.78
N LEU A 187 9.08 17.71 8.69
CA LEU A 187 10.43 17.65 9.27
C LEU A 187 10.68 16.38 10.09
N VAL A 188 9.65 15.75 10.63
CA VAL A 188 9.77 14.46 11.37
C VAL A 188 10.38 13.35 10.51
N ASN A 189 10.18 13.40 9.20
CA ASN A 189 10.76 12.44 8.26
C ASN A 189 12.28 12.59 8.11
N VAL A 190 12.81 13.79 8.36
CA VAL A 190 14.23 14.10 8.13
C VAL A 190 15.15 13.30 9.06
N PRO A 191 15.03 13.36 10.40
CA PRO A 191 15.87 12.56 11.30
C PRO A 191 15.70 11.06 11.05
N ILE A 192 14.48 10.58 10.79
CA ILE A 192 14.23 9.16 10.48
C ILE A 192 14.96 8.78 9.19
N GLY A 193 14.81 9.58 8.14
CA GLY A 193 15.45 9.35 6.85
C GLY A 193 16.98 9.34 6.94
N LEU A 194 17.57 10.29 7.67
CA LEU A 194 19.03 10.34 7.90
C LEU A 194 19.55 9.11 8.62
N VAL A 195 18.86 8.66 9.67
CA VAL A 195 19.20 7.42 10.37
C VAL A 195 19.11 6.22 9.41
N LEU A 196 18.07 6.12 8.60
CA LEU A 196 17.92 5.05 7.63
C LEU A 196 18.99 5.11 6.52
N LEU A 197 19.38 6.28 6.04
CA LEU A 197 20.46 6.45 5.06
C LEU A 197 21.79 5.92 5.58
N VAL A 198 22.03 6.00 6.88
CA VAL A 198 23.21 5.43 7.55
C VAL A 198 23.08 3.92 7.77
N LEU A 199 21.88 3.46 8.15
CA LEU A 199 21.64 2.05 8.49
C LEU A 199 21.50 1.14 7.26
N VAL A 200 20.81 1.59 6.21
CA VAL A 200 20.56 0.78 5.00
C VAL A 200 21.86 0.25 4.39
N PRO A 201 22.93 1.05 4.18
CA PRO A 201 24.19 0.54 3.67
C PRO A 201 24.88 -0.51 4.55
N ARG A 202 24.58 -0.52 5.84
CA ARG A 202 25.19 -1.44 6.82
C ARG A 202 24.39 -2.72 7.02
N VAL A 203 23.05 -2.63 6.87
CA VAL A 203 22.11 -3.68 7.26
C VAL A 203 21.55 -4.41 6.04
N VAL A 204 21.25 -3.69 4.94
CA VAL A 204 20.68 -4.29 3.73
C VAL A 204 21.82 -4.88 2.89
N PRO A 205 21.78 -6.18 2.55
CA PRO A 205 22.79 -6.81 1.70
C PRO A 205 22.91 -6.11 0.34
N ARG A 206 24.11 -6.14 -0.24
CA ARG A 206 24.32 -5.67 -1.60
C ARG A 206 23.61 -6.61 -2.59
N ASP A 207 23.12 -6.04 -3.66
CA ASP A 207 22.61 -6.85 -4.76
C ASP A 207 23.74 -7.71 -5.34
N PRO A 208 23.48 -8.97 -5.73
CA PRO A 208 24.49 -9.85 -6.31
C PRO A 208 25.15 -9.22 -7.55
N GLU A 209 26.46 -9.33 -7.67
CA GLU A 209 27.19 -8.96 -8.88
C GLU A 209 26.72 -9.84 -10.04
N GLY A 210 26.43 -9.25 -11.20
CA GLY A 210 25.85 -9.96 -12.36
C GLY A 210 24.32 -9.96 -12.42
N ALA A 211 23.61 -9.47 -11.40
CA ALA A 211 22.15 -9.27 -11.50
C ALA A 211 21.79 -8.26 -12.61
N ALA A 212 22.71 -7.35 -12.93
CA ALA A 212 22.57 -6.37 -14.02
C ALA A 212 22.78 -6.99 -15.42
N GLU A 213 23.47 -8.12 -15.55
CA GLU A 213 23.72 -8.79 -16.85
C GLU A 213 22.49 -9.53 -17.38
N ARG A 214 21.53 -9.89 -16.53
CA ARG A 214 20.22 -10.36 -16.96
C ARG A 214 19.26 -9.21 -17.28
N ARG A 215 19.79 -8.12 -17.83
CA ARG A 215 19.00 -6.96 -18.25
C ARG A 215 18.05 -7.39 -19.37
N ARG A 216 16.85 -7.79 -18.97
CA ARG A 216 15.70 -7.74 -19.85
C ARG A 216 15.51 -6.28 -20.22
N GLY A 217 15.47 -5.97 -21.51
CA GLY A 217 15.28 -4.60 -21.98
C GLY A 217 14.11 -3.93 -21.30
N LEU A 218 14.21 -2.62 -21.05
CA LEU A 218 13.11 -1.86 -20.47
C LEU A 218 11.97 -1.82 -21.50
N ASP A 219 10.79 -2.33 -21.13
CA ASP A 219 9.58 -2.13 -21.94
C ASP A 219 9.08 -0.68 -21.75
N LEU A 220 9.74 0.26 -22.43
CA LEU A 220 9.36 1.66 -22.39
C LEU A 220 7.90 1.88 -22.88
N PRO A 221 7.45 1.26 -24.00
CA PRO A 221 6.05 1.41 -24.43
C PRO A 221 5.05 0.94 -23.37
N GLY A 222 5.27 -0.22 -22.77
CA GLY A 222 4.43 -0.72 -21.69
C GLY A 222 4.45 0.20 -20.47
N LEU A 223 5.65 0.68 -20.06
CA LEU A 223 5.81 1.60 -18.94
C LEU A 223 5.06 2.92 -19.15
N VAL A 224 5.23 3.55 -20.33
CA VAL A 224 4.55 4.81 -20.68
C VAL A 224 3.04 4.61 -20.74
N THR A 225 2.57 3.54 -21.38
CA THR A 225 1.13 3.26 -21.53
C THR A 225 0.47 3.01 -20.16
N LEU A 226 1.10 2.20 -19.31
CA LEU A 226 0.57 1.92 -17.98
C LEU A 226 0.67 3.14 -17.07
N GLY A 227 1.77 3.89 -17.13
CA GLY A 227 1.92 5.15 -16.39
C GLY A 227 0.85 6.18 -16.80
N ALA A 228 0.58 6.34 -18.09
CA ALA A 228 -0.48 7.19 -18.58
C ALA A 228 -1.87 6.69 -18.15
N ALA A 229 -2.14 5.38 -18.21
CA ALA A 229 -3.39 4.80 -17.73
C ALA A 229 -3.63 5.08 -16.23
N VAL A 230 -2.59 4.89 -15.40
CA VAL A 230 -2.65 5.17 -13.96
C VAL A 230 -2.83 6.66 -13.70
N THR A 231 -2.18 7.54 -14.46
CA THR A 231 -2.35 9.00 -14.35
C THR A 231 -3.78 9.40 -14.65
N LEU A 232 -4.31 8.93 -15.79
CA LEU A 232 -5.68 9.23 -16.22
C LEU A 232 -6.75 8.61 -15.33
N LEU A 233 -6.43 7.56 -14.58
CA LEU A 233 -7.27 7.03 -13.52
C LEU A 233 -7.21 7.90 -12.26
N THR A 234 -5.98 8.24 -11.81
CA THR A 234 -5.73 8.84 -10.51
C THR A 234 -6.13 10.30 -10.44
N VAL A 235 -5.75 11.09 -11.46
CA VAL A 235 -6.00 12.53 -11.46
C VAL A 235 -7.46 12.88 -11.31
N PRO A 236 -8.40 12.35 -12.14
CA PRO A 236 -9.81 12.67 -11.99
C PRO A 236 -10.43 12.10 -10.69
N LEU A 237 -9.94 10.96 -10.19
CA LEU A 237 -10.42 10.42 -8.92
C LEU A 237 -10.00 11.28 -7.72
N VAL A 238 -8.87 11.96 -7.79
CA VAL A 238 -8.37 12.84 -6.74
C VAL A 238 -8.99 14.25 -6.85
N LEU A 239 -9.02 14.83 -8.06
CA LEU A 239 -9.45 16.22 -8.27
C LEU A 239 -10.95 16.35 -8.61
N GLY A 240 -11.55 15.35 -9.22
CA GLY A 240 -12.90 15.41 -9.77
C GLY A 240 -13.99 15.71 -8.75
N GLN A 241 -13.82 15.27 -7.52
CA GLN A 241 -14.78 15.51 -6.44
C GLN A 241 -14.92 17.01 -6.13
N GLU A 242 -13.81 17.73 -6.01
CA GLU A 242 -13.84 19.16 -5.66
C GLU A 242 -14.27 20.04 -6.82
N GLU A 243 -14.06 19.57 -8.05
CA GLU A 243 -14.49 20.25 -9.27
C GLU A 243 -15.91 19.83 -9.72
N GLY A 244 -16.65 19.06 -8.91
CA GLY A 244 -18.02 18.64 -9.22
C GLY A 244 -18.12 17.64 -10.38
N TRP A 245 -17.09 16.82 -10.59
CA TRP A 245 -17.01 15.81 -11.66
C TRP A 245 -17.16 16.40 -13.07
N PRO A 246 -16.25 17.26 -13.49
CA PRO A 246 -16.28 17.88 -14.80
C PRO A 246 -16.15 16.84 -15.93
N ALA A 247 -16.60 17.18 -17.13
CA ALA A 247 -16.59 16.29 -18.29
C ALA A 247 -15.20 15.71 -18.59
N TRP A 248 -14.12 16.49 -18.39
CA TRP A 248 -12.76 16.00 -18.58
C TRP A 248 -12.43 14.81 -17.68
N GLY A 249 -12.97 14.77 -16.45
CA GLY A 249 -12.76 13.66 -15.52
C GLY A 249 -13.28 12.32 -16.06
N TRP A 250 -14.49 12.33 -16.62
CA TRP A 250 -15.10 11.15 -17.27
C TRP A 250 -14.34 10.72 -18.52
N VAL A 251 -13.88 11.68 -19.33
CA VAL A 251 -13.05 11.41 -20.51
C VAL A 251 -11.73 10.74 -20.08
N CYS A 252 -11.06 11.27 -19.06
CA CYS A 252 -9.83 10.66 -18.52
C CYS A 252 -10.06 9.23 -18.02
N LEU A 253 -11.15 8.97 -17.29
CA LEU A 253 -11.50 7.62 -16.83
C LEU A 253 -11.74 6.66 -18.00
N GLY A 254 -12.49 7.10 -19.02
CA GLY A 254 -12.70 6.31 -20.23
C GLY A 254 -11.39 6.01 -20.97
N LEU A 255 -10.54 7.02 -21.14
CA LEU A 255 -9.25 6.87 -21.80
C LEU A 255 -8.29 5.98 -20.99
N SER A 256 -8.36 6.03 -19.65
CA SER A 256 -7.60 5.11 -18.79
C SER A 256 -7.94 3.65 -19.06
N VAL A 257 -9.23 3.32 -19.20
CA VAL A 257 -9.68 1.97 -19.56
C VAL A 257 -9.14 1.55 -20.93
N VAL A 258 -9.20 2.43 -21.93
CA VAL A 258 -8.64 2.18 -23.27
C VAL A 258 -7.14 1.92 -23.19
N LEU A 259 -6.40 2.73 -22.44
CA LEU A 259 -4.96 2.53 -22.28
C LEU A 259 -4.62 1.24 -21.51
N CYS A 260 -5.44 0.82 -20.56
CA CYS A 260 -5.28 -0.50 -19.91
C CYS A 260 -5.45 -1.65 -20.92
N VAL A 261 -6.38 -1.55 -21.85
CA VAL A 261 -6.57 -2.53 -22.94
C VAL A 261 -5.38 -2.49 -23.91
N VAL A 262 -4.93 -1.30 -24.32
CA VAL A 262 -3.74 -1.13 -25.16
C VAL A 262 -2.50 -1.73 -24.47
N PHE A 263 -2.30 -1.46 -23.19
CA PHE A 263 -1.23 -2.06 -22.40
C PHE A 263 -1.29 -3.58 -22.43
N ALA A 264 -2.45 -4.18 -22.15
CA ALA A 264 -2.61 -5.65 -22.19
C ALA A 264 -2.29 -6.24 -23.57
N VAL A 265 -2.64 -5.55 -24.66
CA VAL A 265 -2.31 -5.95 -26.02
C VAL A 265 -0.82 -5.82 -26.30
N LEU A 266 -0.17 -4.71 -25.90
CA LEU A 266 1.28 -4.50 -26.05
C LEU A 266 2.07 -5.58 -25.30
N GLU A 267 1.73 -5.84 -24.04
CA GLU A 267 2.36 -6.86 -23.20
C GLU A 267 2.25 -8.27 -23.82
N THR A 268 1.05 -8.61 -24.32
CA THR A 268 0.83 -9.91 -24.96
C THR A 268 1.60 -10.05 -26.28
N ARG A 269 1.68 -8.98 -27.08
CA ARG A 269 2.48 -8.96 -28.32
C ARG A 269 3.97 -9.05 -28.04
N LEU A 270 4.47 -8.32 -27.03
CA LEU A 270 5.87 -8.35 -26.62
C LEU A 270 6.26 -9.75 -26.11
N ALA A 271 5.40 -10.36 -25.27
CA ALA A 271 5.62 -11.74 -24.79
C ALA A 271 5.68 -12.76 -25.93
N ARG A 272 4.82 -12.64 -26.95
CA ARG A 272 4.81 -13.53 -28.14
C ARG A 272 6.07 -13.37 -28.99
N ARG A 273 6.69 -12.20 -29.02
CA ARG A 273 7.95 -11.92 -29.73
C ARG A 273 9.21 -12.29 -28.94
N GLY A 274 9.06 -12.92 -27.78
CA GLY A 274 10.18 -13.30 -26.90
C GLY A 274 10.81 -12.15 -26.14
N GLY A 275 10.18 -10.96 -26.14
CA GLY A 275 10.61 -9.83 -25.35
C GLY A 275 10.30 -10.01 -23.84
N ALA A 276 10.69 -9.02 -23.04
CA ALA A 276 10.50 -9.01 -21.59
C ALA A 276 9.37 -8.04 -21.20
N PRO A 277 8.11 -8.49 -21.12
CA PRO A 277 6.97 -7.66 -20.72
C PRO A 277 7.13 -7.17 -19.28
N LEU A 278 6.50 -6.02 -18.95
CA LEU A 278 6.46 -5.46 -17.59
C LEU A 278 5.79 -6.41 -16.61
N VAL A 279 4.70 -7.00 -17.05
CA VAL A 279 3.97 -8.03 -16.28
C VAL A 279 4.26 -9.37 -16.93
N SER A 280 5.13 -10.17 -16.32
CA SER A 280 5.47 -11.48 -16.84
C SER A 280 4.21 -12.35 -17.00
N SER A 281 3.91 -12.74 -18.25
CA SER A 281 2.80 -13.65 -18.53
C SER A 281 2.97 -15.00 -17.80
N ARG A 282 4.20 -15.40 -17.50
CA ARG A 282 4.54 -16.59 -16.72
C ARG A 282 4.09 -16.42 -15.27
N VAL A 283 4.32 -15.26 -14.67
CA VAL A 283 3.85 -14.93 -13.31
C VAL A 283 2.32 -14.91 -13.25
N LEU A 284 1.66 -14.27 -14.22
CA LEU A 284 0.19 -14.23 -14.26
C LEU A 284 -0.44 -15.62 -14.45
N ARG A 285 0.24 -16.53 -15.15
CA ARG A 285 -0.20 -17.91 -15.36
C ARG A 285 0.18 -18.85 -14.21
N ALA A 286 0.98 -18.38 -13.23
CA ALA A 286 1.27 -19.19 -12.05
C ALA A 286 -0.06 -19.58 -11.33
N PRO A 287 -0.15 -20.81 -10.81
CA PRO A 287 -1.38 -21.29 -10.18
C PRO A 287 -1.90 -20.32 -9.12
N GLY A 288 -3.14 -19.87 -9.25
CA GLY A 288 -3.79 -18.98 -8.29
C GLY A 288 -3.33 -17.50 -8.30
N MET A 289 -2.32 -17.11 -9.10
CA MET A 289 -1.80 -15.72 -9.11
C MET A 289 -2.90 -14.70 -9.45
N LEU A 290 -3.67 -14.94 -10.51
CA LEU A 290 -4.72 -14.00 -10.93
C LEU A 290 -5.85 -13.85 -9.89
N ARG A 291 -6.12 -14.93 -9.13
CA ARG A 291 -7.02 -14.90 -7.98
C ARG A 291 -6.42 -14.06 -6.85
N SER A 292 -5.13 -14.25 -6.57
CA SER A 292 -4.42 -13.52 -5.51
C SER A 292 -4.36 -12.03 -5.80
N VAL A 293 -4.10 -11.64 -7.04
CA VAL A 293 -4.15 -10.25 -7.52
C VAL A 293 -5.53 -9.65 -7.25
N ALA A 294 -6.61 -10.34 -7.62
CA ALA A 294 -7.97 -9.84 -7.39
C ALA A 294 -8.30 -9.70 -5.90
N VAL A 295 -7.98 -10.72 -5.09
CA VAL A 295 -8.25 -10.70 -3.63
C VAL A 295 -7.44 -9.61 -2.93
N ILE A 296 -6.14 -9.48 -3.25
CA ILE A 296 -5.26 -8.45 -2.66
C ILE A 296 -5.75 -7.06 -3.05
N GLY A 297 -6.07 -6.84 -4.33
CA GLY A 297 -6.59 -5.55 -4.81
C GLY A 297 -7.88 -5.15 -4.09
N VAL A 298 -8.85 -6.05 -4.00
CA VAL A 298 -10.11 -5.82 -3.29
C VAL A 298 -9.87 -5.58 -1.80
N ALA A 299 -9.08 -6.43 -1.12
CA ALA A 299 -8.83 -6.28 0.31
C ALA A 299 -8.17 -4.93 0.64
N MET A 300 -7.23 -4.47 -0.20
CA MET A 300 -6.56 -3.19 0.01
C MET A 300 -7.43 -2.00 -0.36
N ALA A 301 -8.30 -2.12 -1.35
CA ALA A 301 -9.29 -1.10 -1.67
C ALA A 301 -10.30 -0.93 -0.51
N LEU A 302 -10.80 -2.04 0.03
CA LEU A 302 -11.68 -2.03 1.19
C LEU A 302 -10.99 -1.41 2.42
N ASN A 303 -9.73 -1.80 2.69
CA ASN A 303 -8.97 -1.29 3.82
C ASN A 303 -8.80 0.23 3.75
N ALA A 304 -8.31 0.75 2.65
CA ALA A 304 -8.00 2.17 2.49
C ALA A 304 -9.27 3.03 2.41
N GLY A 305 -10.28 2.58 1.66
CA GLY A 305 -11.57 3.28 1.57
C GLY A 305 -12.29 3.34 2.92
N PHE A 306 -12.27 2.24 3.67
CA PHE A 306 -12.82 2.18 5.02
C PHE A 306 -12.11 3.15 5.98
N LEU A 307 -10.77 3.08 6.06
CA LEU A 307 -10.00 3.95 6.94
C LEU A 307 -10.25 5.43 6.64
N PHE A 308 -10.32 5.80 5.35
CA PHE A 308 -10.57 7.17 4.93
C PHE A 308 -11.97 7.64 5.33
N ALA A 309 -13.01 6.90 4.96
CA ALA A 309 -14.41 7.30 5.21
C ALA A 309 -14.73 7.37 6.72
N ILE A 310 -14.29 6.37 7.49
CA ILE A 310 -14.52 6.34 8.93
C ILE A 310 -13.71 7.41 9.66
N ALA A 311 -12.47 7.68 9.25
CA ALA A 311 -11.69 8.76 9.85
C ALA A 311 -12.37 10.12 9.68
N LEU A 312 -12.91 10.41 8.49
CA LEU A 312 -13.67 11.63 8.25
C LEU A 312 -14.94 11.69 9.11
N HIS A 313 -15.69 10.58 9.22
CA HIS A 313 -16.88 10.54 10.05
C HIS A 313 -16.56 10.78 11.53
N LEU A 314 -15.55 10.08 12.07
CA LEU A 314 -15.18 10.22 13.48
C LEU A 314 -14.67 11.63 13.81
N GLN A 315 -13.84 12.22 12.95
CA GLN A 315 -13.27 13.54 13.20
C GLN A 315 -14.23 14.68 12.83
N SER A 316 -14.73 14.72 11.60
CA SER A 316 -15.56 15.82 11.12
C SER A 316 -17.03 15.64 11.46
N GLY A 317 -17.51 14.39 11.58
CA GLY A 317 -18.90 14.08 11.90
C GLY A 317 -19.19 14.06 13.38
N LEU A 318 -18.34 13.39 14.17
CA LEU A 318 -18.51 13.24 15.64
C LEU A 318 -17.61 14.16 16.46
N GLY A 319 -16.74 14.95 15.84
CA GLY A 319 -15.84 15.90 16.51
C GLY A 319 -14.73 15.23 17.33
N LEU A 320 -14.44 13.95 17.10
CA LEU A 320 -13.38 13.25 17.84
C LEU A 320 -12.00 13.77 17.44
N SER A 321 -11.09 13.82 18.41
CA SER A 321 -9.71 14.18 18.14
C SER A 321 -9.03 13.15 17.24
N ALA A 322 -7.99 13.57 16.49
CA ALA A 322 -7.19 12.67 15.67
C ALA A 322 -6.55 11.55 16.51
N LEU A 323 -6.14 11.85 17.74
CA LEU A 323 -5.60 10.86 18.68
C LEU A 323 -6.64 9.81 19.05
N HIS A 324 -7.86 10.23 19.41
CA HIS A 324 -8.95 9.29 19.77
C HIS A 324 -9.32 8.41 18.57
N THR A 325 -9.44 9.01 17.39
CA THR A 325 -9.66 8.27 16.13
C THR A 325 -8.58 7.23 15.88
N GLY A 326 -7.30 7.60 16.05
CA GLY A 326 -6.16 6.69 15.89
C GLY A 326 -6.19 5.52 16.89
N LEU A 327 -6.49 5.81 18.16
CA LEU A 327 -6.63 4.77 19.18
C LEU A 327 -7.82 3.83 18.90
N THR A 328 -8.90 4.35 18.39
CA THR A 328 -10.08 3.56 17.97
C THR A 328 -9.71 2.58 16.87
N PHE A 329 -8.93 2.99 15.88
CA PHE A 329 -8.45 2.09 14.80
C PHE A 329 -7.46 1.02 15.27
N SER A 330 -6.91 1.14 16.48
CA SER A 330 -5.99 0.12 17.02
C SER A 330 -6.61 -1.28 17.09
N ALA A 331 -7.92 -1.38 17.33
CA ALA A 331 -8.65 -2.65 17.34
C ALA A 331 -8.56 -3.38 15.98
N ALA A 332 -8.78 -2.65 14.88
CA ALA A 332 -8.64 -3.18 13.53
C ALA A 332 -7.17 -3.51 13.18
N ALA A 333 -6.23 -2.65 13.59
CA ALA A 333 -4.82 -2.82 13.33
C ALA A 333 -4.24 -4.07 14.03
N VAL A 334 -4.57 -4.24 15.31
CA VAL A 334 -4.12 -5.40 16.12
C VAL A 334 -4.68 -6.70 15.56
N SER A 335 -5.96 -6.75 15.19
CA SER A 335 -6.58 -7.95 14.63
C SER A 335 -6.04 -8.27 13.22
N PHE A 336 -5.81 -7.26 12.38
CA PHE A 336 -5.20 -7.44 11.05
C PHE A 336 -3.79 -8.01 11.16
N GLY A 337 -2.92 -7.39 11.97
CA GLY A 337 -1.54 -7.84 12.20
C GLY A 337 -1.50 -9.20 12.90
N GLY A 338 -2.32 -9.39 13.93
CA GLY A 338 -2.43 -10.64 14.68
C GLY A 338 -2.81 -11.82 13.77
N THR A 339 -3.80 -11.63 12.89
CA THR A 339 -4.19 -12.64 11.90
C THR A 339 -3.04 -12.91 10.93
N GLY A 340 -2.36 -11.87 10.46
CA GLY A 340 -1.19 -11.99 9.58
C GLY A 340 -0.06 -12.83 10.18
N LEU A 341 0.13 -12.79 11.49
CA LEU A 341 1.17 -13.56 12.20
C LEU A 341 0.74 -14.98 12.58
N THR A 342 -0.57 -15.21 12.79
CA THR A 342 -1.07 -16.45 13.43
C THR A 342 -1.82 -17.39 12.49
N TRP A 343 -2.23 -16.98 11.28
CA TRP A 343 -3.06 -17.77 10.37
C TRP A 343 -2.52 -19.18 10.07
N ARG A 344 -1.18 -19.38 10.09
CA ARG A 344 -0.55 -20.68 9.88
C ARG A 344 -0.78 -21.69 11.00
N ARG A 345 -1.20 -21.24 12.18
CA ARG A 345 -1.57 -22.14 13.30
C ARG A 345 -2.89 -22.85 13.03
N LEU A 346 -3.67 -22.35 12.06
CA LEU A 346 -4.91 -23.01 11.64
C LEU A 346 -4.61 -24.27 10.84
N PRO A 347 -5.49 -25.29 10.89
CA PRO A 347 -5.35 -26.51 10.09
C PRO A 347 -5.23 -26.20 8.60
N ALA A 348 -4.41 -26.94 7.87
CA ALA A 348 -4.14 -26.71 6.44
C ALA A 348 -5.41 -26.65 5.57
N ARG A 349 -6.44 -27.42 5.92
CA ARG A 349 -7.77 -27.39 5.27
C ARG A 349 -8.48 -26.05 5.41
N ALA A 350 -8.20 -25.27 6.48
CA ALA A 350 -8.77 -23.95 6.69
C ALA A 350 -8.11 -22.88 5.82
N HIS A 351 -6.84 -23.06 5.42
CA HIS A 351 -6.09 -22.07 4.64
C HIS A 351 -6.81 -21.69 3.33
N ALA A 352 -7.48 -22.66 2.71
CA ALA A 352 -8.22 -22.43 1.48
C ALA A 352 -9.45 -21.52 1.65
N TRP A 353 -9.98 -21.40 2.87
CA TRP A 353 -11.16 -20.63 3.21
C TRP A 353 -10.84 -19.26 3.83
N LEU A 354 -9.56 -18.99 4.15
CA LEU A 354 -9.15 -17.74 4.79
C LEU A 354 -9.50 -16.51 3.94
N ALA A 355 -9.21 -16.54 2.64
CA ALA A 355 -9.49 -15.42 1.77
C ALA A 355 -11.00 -15.14 1.62
N PRO A 356 -11.85 -16.10 1.19
CA PRO A 356 -13.28 -15.83 1.07
C PRO A 356 -13.95 -15.61 2.42
N GLY A 357 -13.62 -16.40 3.43
CA GLY A 357 -14.18 -16.26 4.79
C GLY A 357 -13.79 -14.94 5.43
N GLY A 358 -12.56 -14.50 5.24
CA GLY A 358 -12.09 -13.19 5.71
C GLY A 358 -12.87 -12.04 5.06
N LEU A 359 -13.10 -12.07 3.74
CA LEU A 359 -13.91 -11.06 3.07
C LEU A 359 -15.38 -11.07 3.53
N ILE A 360 -15.94 -12.23 3.85
CA ILE A 360 -17.29 -12.33 4.43
C ILE A 360 -17.31 -11.68 5.82
N VAL A 361 -16.34 -11.99 6.69
CA VAL A 361 -16.24 -11.39 8.04
C VAL A 361 -16.08 -9.87 7.93
N ALA A 362 -15.18 -9.39 7.05
CA ALA A 362 -15.03 -7.96 6.83
C ALA A 362 -16.33 -7.30 6.33
N GLY A 363 -17.03 -7.93 5.38
CA GLY A 363 -18.31 -7.45 4.86
C GLY A 363 -19.40 -7.34 5.93
N ALA A 364 -19.55 -8.38 6.77
CA ALA A 364 -20.47 -8.35 7.89
C ALA A 364 -20.12 -7.26 8.90
N SER A 365 -18.81 -7.06 9.17
CA SER A 365 -18.33 -6.02 10.08
C SER A 365 -18.57 -4.61 9.52
N PHE A 366 -18.38 -4.39 8.20
CA PHE A 366 -18.74 -3.13 7.55
C PHE A 366 -20.23 -2.85 7.65
N ALA A 367 -21.09 -3.85 7.39
CA ALA A 367 -22.53 -3.70 7.55
C ALA A 367 -22.91 -3.36 8.99
N ALA A 368 -22.30 -4.03 9.98
CA ALA A 368 -22.50 -3.71 11.39
C ALA A 368 -22.09 -2.27 11.74
N ILE A 369 -20.95 -1.79 11.25
CA ILE A 369 -20.50 -0.40 11.44
C ILE A 369 -21.51 0.58 10.85
N GLY A 370 -22.00 0.32 9.64
CA GLY A 370 -22.99 1.17 8.99
C GLY A 370 -24.30 1.26 9.80
N LEU A 371 -24.71 0.18 10.45
CA LEU A 371 -25.88 0.14 11.32
C LEU A 371 -25.64 0.85 12.65
N LEU A 372 -24.48 0.63 13.28
CA LEU A 372 -24.15 1.22 14.59
C LEU A 372 -23.95 2.73 14.56
N LEU A 373 -23.48 3.27 13.42
CA LEU A 373 -23.19 4.70 13.28
C LEU A 373 -24.33 5.50 12.61
N ARG A 374 -25.42 4.85 12.17
CA ARG A 374 -26.51 5.51 11.45
C ARG A 374 -27.24 6.57 12.28
N ASP A 375 -27.26 6.40 13.60
CA ASP A 375 -27.96 7.30 14.54
C ASP A 375 -27.06 8.49 14.95
N GLY A 376 -25.87 8.61 14.40
CA GLY A 376 -24.90 9.68 14.72
C GLY A 376 -24.27 9.55 16.10
N GLN A 377 -24.42 8.39 16.77
CA GLN A 377 -23.81 8.10 18.06
C GLN A 377 -22.78 6.99 17.95
N GLN A 378 -21.71 7.07 18.74
CA GLN A 378 -20.70 6.02 18.81
C GLN A 378 -21.03 5.06 19.96
N HIS A 379 -21.49 3.87 19.63
CA HIS A 379 -21.67 2.77 20.57
C HIS A 379 -20.33 2.06 20.79
N GLU A 380 -19.43 2.63 21.61
CA GLU A 380 -18.03 2.22 21.72
C GLU A 380 -17.76 0.72 21.79
N PRO A 381 -18.38 -0.09 22.67
CA PRO A 381 -18.02 -1.51 22.75
C PRO A 381 -18.37 -2.28 21.48
N ALA A 382 -19.57 -2.08 20.92
CA ALA A 382 -20.02 -2.76 19.71
C ALA A 382 -19.22 -2.30 18.49
N PHE A 383 -18.89 -1.01 18.42
CA PHE A 383 -18.07 -0.45 17.35
C PHE A 383 -16.64 -1.00 17.36
N LEU A 384 -16.00 -1.11 18.53
CA LEU A 384 -14.68 -1.72 18.67
C LEU A 384 -14.67 -3.20 18.26
N VAL A 385 -15.72 -3.96 18.59
CA VAL A 385 -15.89 -5.36 18.17
C VAL A 385 -16.02 -5.44 16.64
N ALA A 386 -16.79 -4.55 16.03
CA ALA A 386 -16.94 -4.49 14.58
C ALA A 386 -15.61 -4.10 13.89
N LEU A 387 -14.87 -3.13 14.45
CA LEU A 387 -13.53 -2.77 13.97
C LEU A 387 -12.54 -3.94 14.07
N PHE A 388 -12.58 -4.68 15.18
CA PHE A 388 -11.77 -5.90 15.32
C PHE A 388 -12.12 -6.92 14.23
N GLY A 389 -13.41 -7.09 13.94
CA GLY A 389 -13.89 -7.95 12.85
C GLY A 389 -13.42 -7.51 11.46
N VAL A 390 -13.39 -6.19 11.18
CA VAL A 390 -12.81 -5.64 9.92
C VAL A 390 -11.35 -6.05 9.79
N GLY A 391 -10.53 -5.78 10.81
CA GLY A 391 -9.11 -6.09 10.76
C GLY A 391 -8.83 -7.59 10.64
N LEU A 392 -9.56 -8.42 11.41
CA LEU A 392 -9.47 -9.87 11.34
C LEU A 392 -9.81 -10.39 9.93
N GLY A 393 -10.91 -9.92 9.36
CA GLY A 393 -11.37 -10.33 8.03
C GLY A 393 -10.41 -9.92 6.91
N LEU A 394 -9.97 -8.67 6.89
CA LEU A 394 -9.03 -8.19 5.89
C LEU A 394 -7.64 -8.81 6.07
N GLY A 395 -7.16 -9.00 7.30
CA GLY A 395 -5.91 -9.68 7.60
C GLY A 395 -5.90 -11.15 7.15
N ALA A 396 -7.02 -11.86 7.38
CA ALA A 396 -7.21 -13.24 6.90
C ALA A 396 -7.28 -13.33 5.37
N SER A 397 -7.73 -12.27 4.70
CA SER A 397 -7.76 -12.24 3.24
C SER A 397 -6.41 -11.87 2.63
N PHE A 398 -5.71 -10.90 3.20
CA PHE A 398 -4.48 -10.33 2.62
C PHE A 398 -3.25 -11.20 2.86
N SER A 399 -2.88 -11.44 4.14
CA SER A 399 -1.59 -12.05 4.49
C SER A 399 -1.40 -13.47 3.97
N PRO A 400 -2.39 -14.40 4.10
CA PRO A 400 -2.28 -15.73 3.53
C PRO A 400 -2.21 -15.69 2.00
N THR A 401 -3.03 -14.85 1.36
CA THR A 401 -3.07 -14.74 -0.10
C THR A 401 -1.73 -14.25 -0.66
N LEU A 402 -1.15 -13.21 -0.05
CA LEU A 402 0.18 -12.71 -0.42
C LEU A 402 1.25 -13.78 -0.28
N THR A 403 1.26 -14.49 0.86
CA THR A 403 2.26 -15.52 1.14
C THR A 403 2.16 -16.71 0.18
N LEU A 404 0.93 -17.19 -0.07
CA LEU A 404 0.68 -18.31 -0.96
C LEU A 404 0.99 -17.97 -2.41
N ALA A 405 0.62 -16.77 -2.87
CA ALA A 405 0.91 -16.30 -4.23
C ALA A 405 2.42 -16.29 -4.51
N LEU A 406 3.20 -15.74 -3.58
CA LEU A 406 4.66 -15.68 -3.71
C LEU A 406 5.35 -17.03 -3.53
N GLY A 407 4.71 -17.96 -2.80
CA GLY A 407 5.23 -19.31 -2.59
C GLY A 407 5.09 -20.22 -3.81
N GLN A 408 4.20 -19.90 -4.75
CA GLN A 408 3.93 -20.71 -5.95
C GLN A 408 4.71 -20.24 -7.19
N VAL A 409 5.49 -19.18 -7.05
CA VAL A 409 6.29 -18.62 -8.14
C VAL A 409 7.71 -19.17 -8.05
N ARG A 410 8.33 -19.44 -9.21
CA ARG A 410 9.72 -19.89 -9.27
C ARG A 410 10.65 -18.81 -8.68
N PRO A 411 11.79 -19.20 -8.09
CA PRO A 411 12.74 -18.24 -7.53
C PRO A 411 13.22 -17.18 -8.53
N GLU A 412 13.34 -17.56 -9.80
CA GLU A 412 13.73 -16.67 -10.90
C GLU A 412 12.70 -15.59 -11.23
N ASP A 413 11.41 -15.87 -11.00
CA ASP A 413 10.28 -14.97 -11.27
C ASP A 413 9.81 -14.23 -9.97
N ALA A 414 10.47 -14.44 -8.84
CA ALA A 414 10.06 -13.92 -7.53
C ALA A 414 10.05 -12.38 -7.48
N ALA A 415 10.99 -11.72 -8.15
CA ALA A 415 11.05 -10.26 -8.23
C ALA A 415 9.84 -9.69 -9.01
N ASP A 416 9.52 -10.28 -10.17
CA ASP A 416 8.37 -9.89 -10.99
C ASP A 416 7.05 -10.07 -10.22
N ALA A 417 6.90 -11.19 -9.51
CA ALA A 417 5.72 -11.44 -8.68
C ALA A 417 5.59 -10.46 -7.52
N SER A 418 6.70 -10.15 -6.85
CA SER A 418 6.73 -9.17 -5.75
C SER A 418 6.37 -7.77 -6.26
N GLY A 419 6.92 -7.36 -7.40
CA GLY A 419 6.60 -6.09 -8.05
C GLY A 419 5.11 -6.00 -8.43
N LEU A 420 4.56 -7.05 -9.04
CA LEU A 420 3.14 -7.12 -9.37
C LEU A 420 2.25 -6.99 -8.14
N LEU A 421 2.51 -7.76 -7.09
CA LEU A 421 1.68 -7.75 -5.89
C LEU A 421 1.81 -6.46 -5.08
N ALA A 422 2.99 -5.85 -5.05
CA ALA A 422 3.19 -4.52 -4.47
C ALA A 422 2.39 -3.45 -5.24
N THR A 423 2.45 -3.47 -6.57
CA THR A 423 1.68 -2.56 -7.43
C THR A 423 0.18 -2.74 -7.21
N VAL A 424 -0.32 -3.98 -7.19
CA VAL A 424 -1.74 -4.28 -6.93
C VAL A 424 -2.17 -3.80 -5.54
N THR A 425 -1.33 -3.97 -4.52
CA THR A 425 -1.58 -3.48 -3.16
C THR A 425 -1.79 -1.95 -3.17
N GLN A 426 -0.91 -1.22 -3.82
CA GLN A 426 -0.95 0.24 -3.85
C GLN A 426 -2.07 0.79 -4.73
N LEU A 427 -2.28 0.20 -5.92
CA LEU A 427 -3.40 0.57 -6.78
C LEU A 427 -4.74 0.25 -6.10
N GLY A 428 -4.83 -0.87 -5.39
CA GLY A 428 -6.00 -1.20 -4.59
C GLY A 428 -6.32 -0.12 -3.55
N GLN A 429 -5.32 0.29 -2.76
CA GLN A 429 -5.50 1.37 -1.78
C GLN A 429 -5.96 2.68 -2.44
N LEU A 430 -5.31 3.07 -3.54
CA LEU A 430 -5.67 4.27 -4.29
C LEU A 430 -7.11 4.24 -4.78
N ILE A 431 -7.50 3.16 -5.47
CA ILE A 431 -8.87 2.96 -5.98
C ILE A 431 -9.87 2.97 -4.81
N GLY A 432 -9.52 2.36 -3.68
CA GLY A 432 -10.36 2.32 -2.49
C GLY A 432 -10.66 3.70 -1.92
N VAL A 433 -9.62 4.50 -1.68
CA VAL A 433 -9.79 5.89 -1.21
C VAL A 433 -10.58 6.70 -2.23
N ALA A 434 -10.22 6.61 -3.50
CA ALA A 434 -10.88 7.36 -4.55
C ALA A 434 -12.37 6.99 -4.70
N SER A 435 -12.72 5.70 -4.68
CA SER A 435 -14.11 5.25 -4.89
C SER A 435 -14.97 5.47 -3.65
N PHE A 436 -14.54 4.93 -2.50
CA PHE A 436 -15.33 5.02 -1.27
C PHE A 436 -15.25 6.40 -0.62
N GLY A 437 -14.12 7.12 -0.78
CA GLY A 437 -13.99 8.50 -0.36
C GLY A 437 -14.94 9.42 -1.14
N THR A 438 -14.98 9.30 -2.46
CA THR A 438 -15.94 10.02 -3.32
C THR A 438 -17.38 9.71 -2.94
N LEU A 439 -17.70 8.43 -2.72
CA LEU A 439 -19.05 8.03 -2.28
C LEU A 439 -19.43 8.68 -0.95
N PHE A 440 -18.52 8.64 0.04
CA PHE A 440 -18.75 9.24 1.35
C PHE A 440 -18.95 10.76 1.25
N LEU A 441 -18.05 11.47 0.58
CA LEU A 441 -18.10 12.92 0.43
C LEU A 441 -19.32 13.38 -0.38
N GLY A 442 -19.64 12.67 -1.46
CA GLY A 442 -20.84 12.96 -2.26
C GLY A 442 -22.13 12.76 -1.46
N ARG A 443 -22.21 11.75 -0.60
CA ARG A 443 -23.38 11.54 0.28
C ARG A 443 -23.42 12.54 1.42
N LEU A 444 -22.26 12.93 1.94
CA LEU A 444 -22.17 13.98 2.94
C LEU A 444 -22.70 15.32 2.43
N SER A 445 -22.32 15.71 1.21
CA SER A 445 -22.79 16.94 0.56
C SER A 445 -24.30 16.90 0.27
N ALA A 446 -24.81 15.78 -0.20
CA ALA A 446 -26.22 15.65 -0.57
C ALA A 446 -27.18 15.57 0.63
N ALA A 447 -26.80 14.85 1.68
CA ALA A 447 -27.67 14.60 2.84
C ALA A 447 -27.38 15.51 4.05
N HIS A 448 -26.27 16.28 4.04
CA HIS A 448 -25.78 17.08 5.16
C HIS A 448 -25.64 16.27 6.48
N SER A 449 -25.49 14.94 6.36
CA SER A 449 -25.40 14.00 7.47
C SER A 449 -24.25 13.01 7.26
N SER A 450 -23.26 13.11 8.12
CA SER A 450 -22.11 12.18 8.12
C SER A 450 -22.54 10.75 8.51
N ALA A 451 -23.56 10.59 9.34
CA ALA A 451 -24.14 9.31 9.71
C ALA A 451 -24.77 8.60 8.50
N HIS A 452 -25.53 9.33 7.67
CA HIS A 452 -26.07 8.77 6.43
C HIS A 452 -24.97 8.41 5.42
N ALA A 453 -23.97 9.30 5.28
CA ALA A 453 -22.83 9.06 4.37
C ALA A 453 -22.05 7.80 4.78
N VAL A 454 -21.79 7.60 6.08
CA VAL A 454 -21.08 6.41 6.58
C VAL A 454 -21.90 5.14 6.40
N ALA A 455 -23.22 5.19 6.62
CA ALA A 455 -24.10 4.03 6.44
C ALA A 455 -24.10 3.54 4.99
N VAL A 456 -24.25 4.46 4.02
CA VAL A 456 -24.22 4.13 2.59
C VAL A 456 -22.84 3.62 2.16
N THR A 457 -21.76 4.26 2.61
CA THR A 457 -20.40 3.83 2.29
C THR A 457 -20.08 2.46 2.88
N SER A 458 -20.50 2.20 4.12
CA SER A 458 -20.32 0.90 4.76
C SER A 458 -21.11 -0.22 4.05
N ALA A 459 -22.32 0.08 3.55
CA ALA A 459 -23.08 -0.86 2.72
C ALA A 459 -22.36 -1.17 1.38
N ALA A 460 -21.78 -0.16 0.74
CA ALA A 460 -20.99 -0.36 -0.49
C ALA A 460 -19.72 -1.17 -0.22
N LEU A 461 -19.02 -0.92 0.90
CA LEU A 461 -17.88 -1.73 1.34
C LEU A 461 -18.28 -3.19 1.59
N ALA A 462 -19.42 -3.42 2.27
CA ALA A 462 -19.93 -4.76 2.52
C ALA A 462 -20.30 -5.50 1.22
N ALA A 463 -20.97 -4.83 0.28
CA ALA A 463 -21.30 -5.39 -1.03
C ALA A 463 -20.04 -5.74 -1.84
N THR A 464 -19.03 -4.87 -1.83
CA THR A 464 -17.74 -5.12 -2.51
C THR A 464 -16.99 -6.29 -1.86
N ALA A 465 -17.02 -6.42 -0.53
CA ALA A 465 -16.43 -7.55 0.17
C ALA A 465 -17.13 -8.87 -0.20
N ALA A 466 -18.46 -8.89 -0.29
CA ALA A 466 -19.23 -10.05 -0.73
C ALA A 466 -18.91 -10.46 -2.18
N ALA A 467 -18.84 -9.49 -3.09
CA ALA A 467 -18.43 -9.73 -4.48
C ALA A 467 -16.99 -10.29 -4.57
N GLY A 468 -16.06 -9.73 -3.78
CA GLY A 468 -14.69 -10.24 -3.67
C GLY A 468 -14.63 -11.66 -3.12
N ALA A 469 -15.43 -11.99 -2.12
CA ALA A 469 -15.55 -13.35 -1.59
C ALA A 469 -16.06 -14.33 -2.65
N LEU A 470 -17.05 -13.94 -3.44
CA LEU A 470 -17.57 -14.74 -4.56
C LEU A 470 -16.48 -15.01 -5.61
N VAL A 471 -15.73 -13.99 -6.03
CA VAL A 471 -14.59 -14.14 -6.95
C VAL A 471 -13.54 -15.08 -6.37
N ALA A 472 -13.27 -14.99 -5.07
CA ALA A 472 -12.33 -15.86 -4.37
C ALA A 472 -12.77 -17.33 -4.37
N VAL A 473 -14.07 -17.63 -4.37
CA VAL A 473 -14.62 -19.01 -4.41
C VAL A 473 -14.71 -19.53 -5.84
N LEU A 474 -15.30 -18.78 -6.77
CA LEU A 474 -15.60 -19.24 -8.14
C LEU A 474 -14.34 -19.67 -8.92
N ARG A 475 -13.27 -18.89 -8.82
CA ARG A 475 -11.98 -19.22 -9.48
C ARG A 475 -11.26 -20.44 -8.88
N ARG A 476 -11.69 -20.92 -7.71
CA ARG A 476 -11.16 -22.14 -7.09
C ARG A 476 -11.66 -23.42 -7.75
N ARG A 477 -12.87 -23.40 -8.33
CA ARG A 477 -13.48 -24.59 -9.00
C ARG A 477 -12.88 -24.87 -10.38
N ARG A 478 -12.09 -23.94 -10.93
CA ARG A 478 -11.47 -24.05 -12.27
C ARG A 478 -9.95 -24.30 -12.23
N ALA A 479 -9.34 -24.35 -11.06
CA ALA A 479 -7.92 -24.69 -10.82
C ALA A 479 -7.79 -26.06 -10.14
#